data_1435f346db4fdb7bef8454e6994b02b5
#
_entry.id   1435f346db4fdb7bef8454e6994b02b5
#
_cell.length_a   1.000
_cell.length_b   1.000
_cell.length_c   1.000
_cell.angle_alpha   90.00
_cell.angle_beta   90.00
_cell.angle_gamma   90.00
#
_symmetry.space_group_name_H-M   'P 1'
#
loop_
_entity.id
_entity.type
_entity.pdbx_description
1 polymer ?
#
loop_
_entity_poly.entity_id
_entity_poly.type
_entity_poly.pdbx_seq_one_letter_code
_entity_poly.pdbx_strand_id
1 'polypeptide(L)'
;LYTVIAISFLLINETAFAQNKENKSPQIVFSLPIEIDVDHGASNGYAIINRYLPLVAFPLGEKWKLINLTQIIIADAPGGVPGRPGNPEPEAGDRVFGLSDLTNAVFLTLLPPSKRFVWGFGPAVGFPIATDNRLGSGKWMFGPAFRFAYRPGEWNLGALIVNLWSFAGDSNRKEVYQLLIRGLIRRRLGDGWYFTSNPIITANWKAESGQQWLIPLGAGIGRRFEISSISVALAVHYYHHVIKPDGAPNGLFRVDFIIPVPAGLQKSK
;
A
#
# COMPACT_ATOMS: atom_id res chain seq x y z
N LEU A 1 16.11 1.95 -26.81
CA LEU A 1 14.70 2.37 -26.68
C LEU A 1 14.07 1.60 -25.52
N TYR A 2 14.32 2.03 -24.28
CA TYR A 2 13.93 1.29 -23.09
C TYR A 2 12.69 1.95 -22.45
N THR A 3 11.54 1.33 -22.62
CA THR A 3 10.30 1.74 -21.97
C THR A 3 10.33 1.23 -20.54
N VAL A 4 10.55 2.13 -19.67
CA VAL A 4 10.86 1.96 -18.28
C VAL A 4 9.64 1.72 -17.41
N ILE A 5 9.76 0.73 -16.60
CA ILE A 5 8.77 0.19 -15.67
C ILE A 5 8.84 0.90 -14.32
N ALA A 6 7.97 1.88 -14.08
CA ALA A 6 7.75 2.46 -12.76
C ALA A 6 6.65 1.72 -12.04
N ILE A 7 7.00 0.92 -11.07
CA ILE A 7 6.03 0.21 -10.27
C ILE A 7 5.85 0.97 -8.97
N SER A 8 4.85 1.81 -8.93
CA SER A 8 4.20 2.10 -7.67
C SER A 8 2.98 1.20 -7.54
N PHE A 9 2.50 1.08 -6.36
CA PHE A 9 1.38 0.32 -5.88
C PHE A 9 0.14 0.28 -6.77
N LEU A 10 -0.10 1.37 -7.53
CA LEU A 10 -1.23 1.52 -8.44
C LEU A 10 -0.93 1.06 -9.86
N LEU A 11 0.33 0.73 -10.14
CA LEU A 11 0.83 0.46 -11.47
C LEU A 11 1.50 -0.90 -11.52
N ILE A 12 0.70 -1.94 -11.62
CA ILE A 12 1.23 -3.13 -12.27
C ILE A 12 1.48 -2.76 -13.71
N ASN A 13 2.72 -2.85 -14.03
CA ASN A 13 3.19 -2.49 -15.34
C ASN A 13 2.51 -3.25 -16.45
N GLU A 14 1.84 -2.51 -17.27
CA GLU A 14 1.57 -2.99 -18.62
C GLU A 14 2.85 -3.10 -19.45
N THR A 15 3.95 -2.49 -19.04
CA THR A 15 5.24 -2.61 -19.72
C THR A 15 5.96 -3.93 -19.43
N ALA A 16 5.72 -4.61 -18.29
CA ALA A 16 6.13 -6.01 -18.16
C ALA A 16 5.44 -6.91 -19.19
N PHE A 17 4.22 -6.52 -19.62
CA PHE A 17 3.53 -7.17 -20.71
C PHE A 17 4.01 -6.69 -22.09
N ALA A 18 4.57 -5.48 -22.22
CA ALA A 18 5.04 -4.91 -23.47
C ALA A 18 6.47 -5.35 -23.84
N GLN A 19 7.29 -5.76 -22.90
CA GLN A 19 8.66 -6.23 -23.17
C GLN A 19 8.73 -7.61 -23.82
N ASN A 20 7.63 -8.37 -23.85
CA ASN A 20 7.62 -9.67 -24.51
C ASN A 20 6.67 -9.68 -25.73
N LYS A 21 7.00 -8.85 -26.71
CA LYS A 21 6.29 -8.83 -28.02
C LYS A 21 6.40 -10.15 -28.81
N GLU A 22 7.32 -11.03 -28.43
CA GLU A 22 7.54 -12.33 -29.08
C GLU A 22 6.72 -13.48 -28.49
N ASN A 23 6.20 -13.35 -27.26
CA ASN A 23 5.40 -14.40 -26.63
C ASN A 23 3.95 -13.91 -26.46
N LYS A 24 3.04 -14.40 -27.30
CA LYS A 24 1.60 -14.07 -27.32
C LYS A 24 0.82 -14.61 -26.12
N SER A 25 1.46 -15.26 -25.16
CA SER A 25 0.76 -15.84 -24.01
C SER A 25 0.59 -14.81 -22.88
N PRO A 26 -0.58 -14.71 -22.26
CA PRO A 26 -0.80 -13.84 -21.11
C PRO A 26 0.05 -14.29 -19.93
N GLN A 27 0.87 -13.40 -19.38
CA GLN A 27 1.78 -13.71 -18.29
C GLN A 27 1.27 -13.19 -16.94
N ILE A 28 1.46 -13.99 -15.90
CA ILE A 28 1.27 -13.57 -14.51
C ILE A 28 2.40 -12.62 -14.14
N VAL A 29 2.06 -11.49 -13.53
CA VAL A 29 3.05 -10.52 -13.05
C VAL A 29 3.02 -10.51 -11.53
N PHE A 30 4.21 -10.62 -10.92
CA PHE A 30 4.41 -10.50 -9.50
C PHE A 30 5.28 -9.28 -9.18
N SER A 31 4.94 -8.55 -8.12
CA SER A 31 5.80 -7.50 -7.55
C SER A 31 5.70 -7.48 -6.03
N LEU A 32 6.78 -7.08 -5.38
CA LEU A 32 6.86 -6.95 -3.93
C LEU A 32 7.39 -5.55 -3.55
N PRO A 33 6.55 -4.53 -3.48
CA PRO A 33 6.89 -3.29 -2.81
C PRO A 33 7.08 -3.52 -1.30
N ILE A 34 8.10 -2.87 -0.75
CA ILE A 34 8.40 -2.86 0.69
C ILE A 34 8.48 -1.41 1.12
N GLU A 35 7.79 -1.06 2.19
CA GLU A 35 7.80 0.27 2.79
C GLU A 35 8.22 0.14 4.25
N ILE A 36 9.17 0.98 4.67
CA ILE A 36 9.60 1.09 6.06
C ILE A 36 9.26 2.49 6.52
N ASP A 37 8.32 2.60 7.46
CA ASP A 37 7.95 3.85 8.11
C ASP A 37 8.58 3.92 9.50
N VAL A 38 9.13 5.09 9.82
CA VAL A 38 9.52 5.45 11.18
C VAL A 38 8.61 6.60 11.61
N ASP A 39 7.58 6.28 12.39
CA ASP A 39 6.65 7.25 12.97
C ASP A 39 7.32 7.98 14.12
N HIS A 40 7.06 9.27 14.29
CA HIS A 40 7.64 10.07 15.39
C HIS A 40 6.62 11.04 15.99
N GLY A 41 6.85 11.42 17.26
CA GLY A 41 6.04 12.41 17.95
C GLY A 41 4.67 11.93 18.40
N ALA A 42 4.45 10.62 18.50
CA ALA A 42 3.31 10.07 19.20
C ALA A 42 3.50 10.19 20.72
N SER A 43 2.42 10.21 21.48
CA SER A 43 2.44 10.33 22.95
C SER A 43 3.18 9.17 23.63
N ASN A 44 3.19 8.00 23.03
CA ASN A 44 3.84 6.78 23.51
C ASN A 44 5.23 6.52 22.87
N GLY A 45 5.75 7.42 22.06
CA GLY A 45 7.06 7.32 21.45
C GLY A 45 7.05 7.09 19.94
N TYR A 46 8.14 6.53 19.40
CA TYR A 46 8.27 6.24 17.98
C TYR A 46 7.85 4.79 17.67
N ALA A 47 7.39 4.56 16.44
CA ALA A 47 7.11 3.22 15.92
C ALA A 47 7.87 2.97 14.62
N ILE A 48 8.26 1.71 14.38
CA ILE A 48 8.81 1.26 13.10
C ILE A 48 7.79 0.31 12.48
N ILE A 49 7.36 0.61 11.26
CA ILE A 49 6.30 -0.14 10.59
C ILE A 49 6.79 -0.60 9.22
N ASN A 50 6.97 -1.89 9.09
CA ASN A 50 7.38 -2.53 7.85
C ASN A 50 6.13 -3.04 7.13
N ARG A 51 5.87 -2.55 5.90
CA ARG A 51 4.79 -3.03 5.04
C ARG A 51 5.34 -3.78 3.87
N TYR A 52 4.90 -5.01 3.72
CA TYR A 52 5.13 -5.85 2.56
C TYR A 52 3.84 -5.92 1.76
N LEU A 53 3.93 -5.68 0.48
CA LEU A 53 2.77 -5.45 -0.36
C LEU A 53 2.80 -6.36 -1.61
N PRO A 54 2.85 -7.71 -1.40
CA PRO A 54 2.83 -8.62 -2.53
C PRO A 54 1.60 -8.40 -3.39
N LEU A 55 1.87 -8.28 -4.67
CA LEU A 55 0.87 -8.01 -5.67
C LEU A 55 1.04 -8.98 -6.83
N VAL A 56 -0.06 -9.65 -7.20
CA VAL A 56 -0.11 -10.60 -8.31
C VAL A 56 -1.18 -10.16 -9.29
N ALA A 57 -0.84 -10.10 -10.57
CA ALA A 57 -1.80 -9.82 -11.63
C ALA A 57 -1.96 -11.00 -12.57
N PHE A 58 -3.19 -11.42 -12.76
CA PHE A 58 -3.62 -12.48 -13.63
C PHE A 58 -4.37 -11.89 -14.83
N PRO A 59 -3.94 -12.12 -16.07
CA PRO A 59 -4.71 -11.71 -17.24
C PRO A 59 -5.98 -12.56 -17.36
N LEU A 60 -7.10 -11.89 -17.65
CA LEU A 60 -8.40 -12.51 -17.95
C LEU A 60 -8.81 -12.12 -19.37
N GLY A 61 -8.20 -12.78 -20.35
CA GLY A 61 -8.32 -12.42 -21.76
C GLY A 61 -7.60 -11.10 -22.09
N GLU A 62 -8.04 -10.42 -23.15
CA GLU A 62 -7.35 -9.24 -23.69
C GLU A 62 -7.69 -7.93 -22.96
N LYS A 63 -8.89 -7.84 -22.40
CA LYS A 63 -9.45 -6.59 -21.86
C LYS A 63 -9.43 -6.51 -20.34
N TRP A 64 -9.29 -7.62 -19.64
CA TRP A 64 -9.43 -7.66 -18.19
C TRP A 64 -8.20 -8.25 -17.50
N LYS A 65 -7.95 -7.80 -16.29
CA LYS A 65 -6.98 -8.38 -15.34
C LYS A 65 -7.60 -8.52 -13.97
N LEU A 66 -7.32 -9.62 -13.32
CA LEU A 66 -7.52 -9.79 -11.90
C LEU A 66 -6.24 -9.40 -11.18
N ILE A 67 -6.33 -8.47 -10.22
CA ILE A 67 -5.19 -8.02 -9.44
C ILE A 67 -5.46 -8.38 -8.00
N ASN A 68 -4.61 -9.21 -7.43
CA ASN A 68 -4.60 -9.51 -6.00
C ASN A 68 -3.51 -8.68 -5.32
N LEU A 69 -3.89 -7.96 -4.28
CA LEU A 69 -3.01 -7.16 -3.45
C LEU A 69 -3.19 -7.56 -2.00
N THR A 70 -2.10 -7.97 -1.37
CA THR A 70 -2.07 -8.28 0.06
C THR A 70 -1.23 -7.22 0.78
N GLN A 71 -1.67 -6.75 1.93
CA GLN A 71 -0.88 -5.92 2.83
C GLN A 71 -0.55 -6.72 4.08
N ILE A 72 0.74 -6.91 4.32
CA ILE A 72 1.31 -7.54 5.50
C ILE A 72 2.07 -6.46 6.26
N ILE A 73 1.82 -6.31 7.55
CA ILE A 73 2.48 -5.31 8.39
C ILE A 73 3.19 -6.02 9.54
N ILE A 74 4.48 -5.73 9.70
CA ILE A 74 5.25 -6.06 10.89
C ILE A 74 5.58 -4.74 11.58
N ALA A 75 5.15 -4.58 12.83
CA ALA A 75 5.32 -3.36 13.59
C ALA A 75 6.19 -3.60 14.83
N ASP A 76 6.98 -2.59 15.17
CA ASP A 76 7.68 -2.43 16.43
C ASP A 76 7.26 -1.09 17.02
N ALA A 77 6.41 -1.13 18.06
CA ALA A 77 5.80 0.07 18.61
C ALA A 77 5.65 -0.02 20.14
N PRO A 78 5.74 1.09 20.88
CA PRO A 78 5.45 1.11 22.30
C PRO A 78 3.94 1.10 22.54
N GLY A 79 3.41 0.01 23.11
CA GLY A 79 2.00 -0.10 23.48
C GLY A 79 0.99 -0.16 22.32
N GLY A 80 1.44 -0.34 21.07
CA GLY A 80 0.58 -0.35 19.88
C GLY A 80 0.89 0.76 18.89
N VAL A 81 -0.01 1.02 17.94
CA VAL A 81 0.17 2.04 16.90
C VAL A 81 -0.97 3.06 16.94
N PRO A 82 -0.77 4.21 17.61
CA PRO A 82 -1.81 5.22 17.77
C PRO A 82 -2.31 5.78 16.43
N GLY A 83 -3.60 6.16 16.40
CA GLY A 83 -4.20 6.83 15.27
C GLY A 83 -4.46 5.95 14.05
N ARG A 84 -4.33 4.63 14.18
CA ARG A 84 -4.71 3.68 13.14
C ARG A 84 -6.07 3.08 13.44
N PRO A 85 -7.05 3.19 12.54
CA PRO A 85 -8.36 2.57 12.72
C PRO A 85 -8.23 1.08 13.01
N GLY A 86 -8.99 0.59 14.00
CA GLY A 86 -8.98 -0.81 14.40
C GLY A 86 -7.86 -1.23 15.32
N ASN A 87 -6.81 -0.44 15.48
CA ASN A 87 -5.78 -0.73 16.49
C ASN A 87 -6.29 -0.37 17.89
N PRO A 88 -5.87 -1.12 18.93
CA PRO A 88 -6.20 -0.78 20.29
C PRO A 88 -5.63 0.57 20.68
N GLU A 89 -6.26 1.20 21.70
CA GLU A 89 -5.70 2.39 22.32
C GLU A 89 -4.28 2.08 22.82
N PRO A 90 -3.34 3.05 22.68
CA PRO A 90 -1.98 2.83 23.14
C PRO A 90 -1.99 2.65 24.67
N GLU A 91 -1.58 1.49 25.10
CA GLU A 91 -1.31 1.26 26.51
C GLU A 91 0.08 1.80 26.83
N ALA A 92 0.21 2.50 27.96
CA ALA A 92 1.52 2.84 28.52
C ALA A 92 2.21 1.53 28.89
N GLY A 93 3.33 1.20 28.27
CA GLY A 93 4.01 -0.07 28.54
C GLY A 93 5.14 -0.38 27.55
N ASP A 94 5.60 -1.62 27.65
CA ASP A 94 6.72 -2.11 26.87
C ASP A 94 6.45 -2.12 25.36
N ARG A 95 7.52 -2.07 24.59
CA ARG A 95 7.46 -2.20 23.12
C ARG A 95 6.89 -3.55 22.73
N VAL A 96 6.10 -3.54 21.68
CA VAL A 96 5.51 -4.72 21.06
C VAL A 96 6.07 -4.88 19.68
N PHE A 97 6.62 -6.05 19.40
CA PHE A 97 7.07 -6.43 18.08
C PHE A 97 6.25 -7.62 17.57
N GLY A 98 5.72 -7.51 16.37
CA GLY A 98 4.98 -8.61 15.78
C GLY A 98 4.23 -8.27 14.50
N LEU A 99 3.46 -9.26 14.04
CA LEU A 99 2.59 -9.15 12.89
C LEU A 99 1.29 -8.41 13.29
N SER A 100 0.85 -7.48 12.45
CA SER A 100 -0.47 -6.85 12.53
C SER A 100 -1.52 -7.64 11.74
N ASP A 101 -2.76 -7.18 11.74
CA ASP A 101 -3.82 -7.74 10.90
C ASP A 101 -3.44 -7.65 9.42
N LEU A 102 -3.82 -8.67 8.65
CA LEU A 102 -3.60 -8.73 7.22
C LEU A 102 -4.80 -8.15 6.47
N THR A 103 -4.55 -7.41 5.41
CA THR A 103 -5.60 -6.97 4.48
C THR A 103 -5.29 -7.50 3.08
N ASN A 104 -6.31 -8.08 2.44
CA ASN A 104 -6.23 -8.52 1.05
C ASN A 104 -7.34 -7.85 0.24
N ALA A 105 -7.00 -7.36 -0.95
CA ALA A 105 -7.95 -6.80 -1.89
C ALA A 105 -7.77 -7.42 -3.28
N VAL A 106 -8.89 -7.72 -3.93
CA VAL A 106 -8.92 -8.29 -5.28
C VAL A 106 -9.64 -7.32 -6.19
N PHE A 107 -9.01 -6.92 -7.30
CA PHE A 107 -9.56 -5.95 -8.24
C PHE A 107 -9.76 -6.57 -9.61
N LEU A 108 -10.97 -6.47 -10.13
CA LEU A 108 -11.22 -6.64 -11.55
C LEU A 108 -10.87 -5.32 -12.25
N THR A 109 -9.85 -5.34 -13.09
CA THR A 109 -9.28 -4.15 -13.72
C THR A 109 -9.49 -4.21 -15.24
N LEU A 110 -10.10 -3.15 -15.79
CA LEU A 110 -10.27 -2.96 -17.23
C LEU A 110 -8.99 -2.36 -17.82
N LEU A 111 -8.57 -2.91 -18.95
CA LEU A 111 -7.43 -2.45 -19.75
C LEU A 111 -7.92 -1.69 -20.98
N PRO A 112 -8.05 -0.36 -20.94
CA PRO A 112 -8.42 0.43 -22.11
C PRO A 112 -7.27 0.47 -23.12
N PRO A 113 -7.57 0.61 -24.43
CA PRO A 113 -6.55 0.65 -25.48
C PRO A 113 -5.50 1.75 -25.29
N SER A 114 -5.90 2.90 -24.75
CA SER A 114 -4.98 4.04 -24.52
C SER A 114 -4.02 3.83 -23.36
N LYS A 115 -4.35 2.91 -22.43
CA LYS A 115 -3.58 2.65 -21.20
C LYS A 115 -3.24 3.89 -20.35
N ARG A 116 -3.78 5.06 -20.69
CA ARG A 116 -3.56 6.31 -19.94
C ARG A 116 -4.37 6.36 -18.64
N PHE A 117 -5.59 5.85 -18.68
CA PHE A 117 -6.45 5.76 -17.51
C PHE A 117 -6.84 4.31 -17.28
N VAL A 118 -6.49 3.78 -16.14
CA VAL A 118 -6.78 2.40 -15.72
C VAL A 118 -7.53 2.46 -14.41
N TRP A 119 -8.56 1.66 -14.26
CA TRP A 119 -9.31 1.55 -13.02
C TRP A 119 -9.72 0.11 -12.76
N GLY A 120 -10.01 -0.18 -11.52
CA GLY A 120 -10.47 -1.49 -11.09
C GLY A 120 -11.23 -1.40 -9.77
N PHE A 121 -12.10 -2.35 -9.54
CA PHE A 121 -12.88 -2.47 -8.32
C PHE A 121 -12.98 -3.91 -7.88
N GLY A 122 -13.33 -4.12 -6.62
CA GLY A 122 -13.55 -5.44 -6.08
C GLY A 122 -13.66 -5.45 -4.56
N PRO A 123 -13.70 -6.62 -3.94
CA PRO A 123 -13.76 -6.76 -2.50
C PRO A 123 -12.39 -6.62 -1.84
N ALA A 124 -12.43 -6.22 -0.57
CA ALA A 124 -11.32 -6.32 0.36
C ALA A 124 -11.74 -7.05 1.63
N VAL A 125 -10.81 -7.81 2.20
CA VAL A 125 -11.00 -8.60 3.43
C VAL A 125 -9.88 -8.29 4.40
N GLY A 126 -10.21 -8.05 5.66
CA GLY A 126 -9.28 -7.95 6.77
C GLY A 126 -9.31 -9.23 7.61
N PHE A 127 -8.14 -9.75 7.95
CA PHE A 127 -7.93 -10.98 8.70
C PHE A 127 -7.30 -10.65 10.05
N PRO A 128 -7.91 -11.04 11.18
CA PRO A 128 -7.40 -10.77 12.52
C PRO A 128 -6.29 -11.77 12.90
N ILE A 129 -5.12 -11.63 12.27
CA ILE A 129 -3.99 -12.53 12.47
C ILE A 129 -2.83 -11.92 13.26
N ALA A 130 -3.07 -10.76 13.87
CA ALA A 130 -2.07 -10.09 14.68
C ALA A 130 -1.53 -11.02 15.78
N THR A 131 -0.20 -10.99 15.98
CA THR A 131 0.48 -11.83 16.98
C THR A 131 0.39 -11.26 18.40
N ASP A 132 -0.03 -10.01 18.54
CA ASP A 132 -0.30 -9.35 19.81
C ASP A 132 -1.57 -8.51 19.68
N ASN A 133 -2.39 -8.48 20.73
CA ASN A 133 -3.65 -7.75 20.77
C ASN A 133 -3.49 -6.24 20.55
N ARG A 134 -2.32 -5.68 20.82
CA ARG A 134 -1.98 -4.27 20.61
C ARG A 134 -1.63 -3.93 19.17
N LEU A 135 -1.41 -4.93 18.32
CA LEU A 135 -1.04 -4.77 16.90
C LEU A 135 -2.19 -5.01 15.93
N GLY A 136 -3.34 -5.48 16.42
CA GLY A 136 -4.47 -5.81 15.58
C GLY A 136 -5.83 -5.47 16.18
N SER A 137 -6.85 -5.52 15.34
CA SER A 137 -8.23 -5.23 15.72
C SER A 137 -8.94 -6.41 16.39
N GLY A 138 -8.49 -7.64 16.16
CA GLY A 138 -9.20 -8.86 16.56
C GLY A 138 -10.50 -9.10 15.77
N LYS A 139 -10.71 -8.39 14.65
CA LYS A 139 -11.95 -8.41 13.86
C LYS A 139 -11.72 -8.87 12.45
N TRP A 140 -12.60 -9.73 11.96
CA TRP A 140 -12.79 -9.97 10.54
C TRP A 140 -13.47 -8.77 9.91
N MET A 141 -12.95 -8.28 8.81
CA MET A 141 -13.45 -7.11 8.11
C MET A 141 -13.72 -7.43 6.65
N PHE A 142 -14.73 -6.78 6.10
CA PHE A 142 -15.09 -6.89 4.67
C PHE A 142 -15.54 -5.53 4.16
N GLY A 143 -15.29 -5.27 2.87
CA GLY A 143 -15.79 -4.06 2.23
C GLY A 143 -15.32 -3.89 0.79
N PRO A 144 -15.75 -2.80 0.13
CA PRO A 144 -15.35 -2.49 -1.22
C PRO A 144 -13.95 -1.89 -1.29
N ALA A 145 -13.30 -2.17 -2.41
CA ALA A 145 -12.04 -1.55 -2.80
C ALA A 145 -12.13 -1.02 -4.22
N PHE A 146 -11.55 0.16 -4.44
CA PHE A 146 -11.47 0.80 -5.74
C PHE A 146 -10.06 1.30 -5.98
N ARG A 147 -9.58 1.22 -7.22
CA ARG A 147 -8.29 1.77 -7.63
C ARG A 147 -8.39 2.44 -8.98
N PHE A 148 -7.60 3.50 -9.17
CA PHE A 148 -7.41 4.08 -10.48
C PHE A 148 -5.99 4.60 -10.66
N ALA A 149 -5.56 4.73 -11.92
CA ALA A 149 -4.31 5.37 -12.28
C ALA A 149 -4.48 6.15 -13.58
N TYR A 150 -3.91 7.35 -13.62
CA TYR A 150 -3.90 8.24 -14.78
C TYR A 150 -2.47 8.69 -15.09
N ARG A 151 -2.05 8.59 -16.36
CA ARG A 151 -0.66 8.76 -16.79
C ARG A 151 -0.55 9.83 -17.89
N PRO A 152 -0.66 11.12 -17.55
CA PRO A 152 -0.44 12.20 -18.53
C PRO A 152 1.06 12.53 -18.62
N GLY A 153 1.68 12.24 -19.78
CA GLY A 153 3.09 12.55 -20.03
C GLY A 153 4.03 11.92 -19.00
N GLU A 154 4.79 12.75 -18.27
CA GLU A 154 5.75 12.33 -17.26
C GLU A 154 5.11 12.02 -15.88
N TRP A 155 3.84 12.29 -15.73
CA TRP A 155 3.12 12.10 -14.49
C TRP A 155 2.48 10.71 -14.39
N ASN A 156 2.34 10.28 -13.16
CA ASN A 156 1.60 9.13 -12.77
C ASN A 156 0.80 9.45 -11.51
N LEU A 157 -0.49 9.55 -11.67
CA LEU A 157 -1.46 9.95 -10.65
C LEU A 157 -2.39 8.79 -10.36
N GLY A 158 -2.79 8.60 -9.11
CA GLY A 158 -3.74 7.56 -8.80
C GLY A 158 -4.14 7.49 -7.35
N ALA A 159 -5.07 6.61 -7.06
CA ALA A 159 -5.44 6.25 -5.70
C ALA A 159 -5.92 4.79 -5.59
N LEU A 160 -5.70 4.23 -4.41
CA LEU A 160 -6.33 3.02 -3.91
C LEU A 160 -7.22 3.42 -2.73
N ILE A 161 -8.48 3.06 -2.78
CA ILE A 161 -9.49 3.38 -1.76
C ILE A 161 -10.06 2.05 -1.27
N VAL A 162 -10.03 1.84 0.03
CA VAL A 162 -10.60 0.65 0.69
C VAL A 162 -11.44 1.13 1.85
N ASN A 163 -12.69 0.66 1.94
CA ASN A 163 -13.50 0.89 3.13
C ASN A 163 -13.92 -0.45 3.71
N LEU A 164 -13.63 -0.67 5.00
CA LEU A 164 -13.82 -1.94 5.69
C LEU A 164 -14.75 -1.79 6.88
N TRP A 165 -15.61 -2.77 7.08
CA TRP A 165 -16.48 -2.92 8.24
C TRP A 165 -16.24 -4.28 8.90
N SER A 166 -16.12 -4.30 10.22
CA SER A 166 -16.07 -5.55 10.97
C SER A 166 -17.44 -6.26 10.95
N PHE A 167 -17.42 -7.59 10.82
CA PHE A 167 -18.63 -8.40 10.82
C PHE A 167 -18.53 -9.62 11.75
N ALA A 168 -17.34 -9.97 12.23
CA ALA A 168 -17.08 -11.09 13.13
C ALA A 168 -15.76 -10.86 13.89
N GLY A 169 -15.44 -11.73 14.86
CA GLY A 169 -14.21 -11.72 15.63
C GLY A 169 -14.46 -11.58 17.12
N ASP A 170 -13.45 -11.13 17.89
CA ASP A 170 -13.51 -11.00 19.34
C ASP A 170 -14.59 -9.98 19.77
N SER A 171 -15.60 -10.44 20.51
CA SER A 171 -16.72 -9.60 20.99
C SER A 171 -16.29 -8.53 22.00
N ASN A 172 -15.16 -8.71 22.67
CA ASN A 172 -14.64 -7.75 23.66
C ASN A 172 -13.87 -6.59 23.00
N ARG A 173 -13.62 -6.67 21.68
CA ARG A 173 -12.92 -5.64 20.92
C ARG A 173 -13.91 -4.69 20.25
N LYS A 174 -13.53 -3.41 20.14
CA LYS A 174 -14.31 -2.38 19.44
C LYS A 174 -14.56 -2.77 17.99
N GLU A 175 -15.72 -2.41 17.47
CA GLU A 175 -16.02 -2.54 16.05
C GLU A 175 -15.10 -1.65 15.20
N VAL A 176 -14.75 -2.13 14.02
CA VAL A 176 -13.90 -1.43 13.06
C VAL A 176 -14.73 -0.96 11.87
N TYR A 177 -14.78 0.35 11.67
CA TYR A 177 -15.36 0.98 10.49
C TYR A 177 -14.33 1.97 9.97
N GLN A 178 -13.54 1.56 8.97
CA GLN A 178 -12.39 2.32 8.55
C GLN A 178 -12.37 2.57 7.03
N LEU A 179 -11.92 3.76 6.66
CA LEU A 179 -11.51 4.10 5.32
C LEU A 179 -9.98 4.17 5.26
N LEU A 180 -9.40 3.65 4.18
CA LEU A 180 -8.02 3.83 3.81
C LEU A 180 -7.96 4.37 2.38
N ILE A 181 -7.27 5.50 2.20
CA ILE A 181 -6.96 6.05 0.88
C ILE A 181 -5.44 6.12 0.77
N ARG A 182 -4.90 5.40 -0.19
CA ARG A 182 -3.49 5.51 -0.54
C ARG A 182 -3.40 6.31 -1.84
N GLY A 183 -2.90 7.54 -1.74
CA GLY A 183 -2.66 8.39 -2.89
C GLY A 183 -1.42 7.98 -3.67
N LEU A 184 -1.30 8.42 -4.89
CA LEU A 184 -0.07 8.40 -5.67
C LEU A 184 0.03 9.61 -6.55
N ILE A 185 1.10 10.37 -6.38
CA ILE A 185 1.56 11.40 -7.28
C ILE A 185 3.02 11.09 -7.57
N ARG A 186 3.37 10.87 -8.83
CA ARG A 186 4.76 10.66 -9.24
C ARG A 186 5.03 11.41 -10.52
N ARG A 187 6.21 12.04 -10.59
CA ARG A 187 6.72 12.69 -11.81
C ARG A 187 8.13 12.20 -12.11
N ARG A 188 8.37 11.79 -13.36
CA ARG A 188 9.74 11.48 -13.83
C ARG A 188 10.53 12.77 -14.00
N LEU A 189 11.81 12.76 -13.57
CA LEU A 189 12.71 13.91 -13.62
C LEU A 189 13.91 13.70 -14.57
N GLY A 190 14.05 12.51 -15.14
CA GLY A 190 15.19 12.11 -15.97
C GLY A 190 16.22 11.28 -15.17
N ASP A 191 17.11 10.58 -15.89
CA ASP A 191 18.22 9.77 -15.35
C ASP A 191 17.83 8.81 -14.19
N GLY A 192 16.62 8.26 -14.29
CA GLY A 192 16.06 7.37 -13.28
C GLY A 192 15.45 8.09 -12.07
N TRP A 193 15.66 9.39 -11.89
CA TRP A 193 15.10 10.17 -10.80
C TRP A 193 13.61 10.44 -10.97
N TYR A 194 12.90 10.49 -9.83
CA TYR A 194 11.48 10.85 -9.80
C TYR A 194 11.11 11.53 -8.48
N PHE A 195 10.22 12.50 -8.57
CA PHE A 195 9.45 13.02 -7.46
C PHE A 195 8.30 12.05 -7.14
N THR A 196 7.95 11.87 -5.87
CA THR A 196 6.86 10.99 -5.48
C THR A 196 6.18 11.44 -4.18
N SER A 197 4.85 11.26 -4.12
CA SER A 197 4.05 11.36 -2.90
C SER A 197 3.01 10.23 -2.92
N ASN A 198 3.01 9.40 -1.88
CA ASN A 198 2.10 8.27 -1.71
C ASN A 198 1.55 8.20 -0.27
N PRO A 199 0.87 9.28 0.19
CA PRO A 199 0.32 9.33 1.54
C PRO A 199 -0.70 8.24 1.78
N ILE A 200 -0.79 7.76 3.03
CA ILE A 200 -1.83 6.85 3.50
C ILE A 200 -2.76 7.65 4.42
N ILE A 201 -3.89 8.07 3.88
CA ILE A 201 -4.94 8.74 4.62
C ILE A 201 -5.86 7.67 5.21
N THR A 202 -6.20 7.78 6.49
CA THR A 202 -7.14 6.88 7.14
C THR A 202 -8.24 7.63 7.85
N ALA A 203 -9.41 7.00 7.96
CA ALA A 203 -10.49 7.49 8.82
C ALA A 203 -11.08 6.31 9.62
N ASN A 204 -11.36 6.55 10.90
CA ASN A 204 -12.14 5.66 11.76
C ASN A 204 -13.53 6.26 11.95
N TRP A 205 -14.53 5.68 11.28
CA TRP A 205 -15.90 6.20 11.33
C TRP A 205 -16.59 6.04 12.70
N LYS A 206 -16.03 5.21 13.58
CA LYS A 206 -16.52 4.97 14.96
C LYS A 206 -15.82 5.85 16.00
N ALA A 207 -14.78 6.60 15.62
CA ALA A 207 -14.12 7.53 16.53
C ALA A 207 -14.99 8.77 16.80
N GLU A 208 -14.72 9.44 17.90
CA GLU A 208 -15.37 10.69 18.27
C GLU A 208 -15.12 11.78 17.22
N SER A 209 -16.00 12.79 17.20
CA SER A 209 -15.83 13.93 16.30
C SER A 209 -14.48 14.60 16.55
N GLY A 210 -13.74 14.88 15.47
CA GLY A 210 -12.39 15.44 15.54
C GLY A 210 -11.27 14.41 15.74
N GLN A 211 -11.59 13.15 16.09
CA GLN A 211 -10.61 12.07 16.27
C GLN A 211 -10.63 11.02 15.14
N GLN A 212 -11.36 11.30 14.08
CA GLN A 212 -11.63 10.30 13.04
C GLN A 212 -10.51 10.18 12.02
N TRP A 213 -9.87 11.28 11.65
CA TRP A 213 -8.98 11.35 10.51
C TRP A 213 -7.50 11.37 10.90
N LEU A 214 -6.70 10.62 10.12
CA LEU A 214 -5.25 10.77 10.06
C LEU A 214 -4.87 11.12 8.62
N ILE A 215 -4.43 12.36 8.40
CA ILE A 215 -4.10 12.90 7.08
C ILE A 215 -2.64 13.32 7.03
N PRO A 216 -1.75 12.53 6.42
CA PRO A 216 -0.38 12.91 6.15
C PRO A 216 -0.29 13.81 4.90
N LEU A 217 0.51 14.86 4.98
CA LEU A 217 0.91 15.68 3.85
C LEU A 217 2.43 15.66 3.73
N GLY A 218 2.93 15.34 2.54
CA GLY A 218 4.36 15.24 2.32
C GLY A 218 4.71 14.62 0.98
N ALA A 219 6.00 14.45 0.75
CA ALA A 219 6.53 13.93 -0.50
C ALA A 219 7.93 13.37 -0.31
N GLY A 220 8.49 12.86 -1.38
CA GLY A 220 9.81 12.30 -1.42
C GLY A 220 10.46 12.37 -2.79
N ILE A 221 11.68 11.90 -2.83
CA ILE A 221 12.45 11.73 -4.05
C ILE A 221 12.94 10.28 -4.12
N GLY A 222 12.94 9.74 -5.30
CA GLY A 222 13.44 8.38 -5.54
C GLY A 222 14.26 8.29 -6.81
N ARG A 223 14.99 7.20 -6.89
CA ARG A 223 15.77 6.86 -8.07
C ARG A 223 15.59 5.39 -8.42
N ARG A 224 15.58 5.12 -9.70
CA ARG A 224 15.64 3.77 -10.25
C ARG A 224 17.06 3.45 -10.64
N PHE A 225 17.45 2.22 -10.34
CA PHE A 225 18.75 1.65 -10.66
C PHE A 225 18.55 0.37 -11.46
N GLU A 226 19.41 0.16 -12.43
CA GLU A 226 19.53 -1.12 -13.11
C GLU A 226 20.71 -1.88 -12.48
N ILE A 227 20.41 -3.02 -11.83
CA ILE A 227 21.42 -3.91 -11.23
C ILE A 227 21.38 -5.20 -12.04
N SER A 228 22.38 -5.41 -12.90
CA SER A 228 22.36 -6.49 -13.90
C SER A 228 21.10 -6.38 -14.78
N SER A 229 20.19 -7.33 -14.72
CA SER A 229 18.91 -7.34 -15.47
C SER A 229 17.70 -6.94 -14.63
N ILE A 230 17.90 -6.51 -13.38
CA ILE A 230 16.83 -6.19 -12.44
C ILE A 230 16.76 -4.68 -12.24
N SER A 231 15.59 -4.10 -12.49
CA SER A 231 15.31 -2.69 -12.21
C SER A 231 14.84 -2.54 -10.76
N VAL A 232 15.60 -1.90 -9.90
CA VAL A 232 15.25 -1.64 -8.49
C VAL A 232 14.94 -0.16 -8.34
N ALA A 233 13.89 0.19 -7.61
CA ALA A 233 13.59 1.58 -7.24
C ALA A 233 13.68 1.75 -5.74
N LEU A 234 14.34 2.85 -5.35
CA LEU A 234 14.46 3.30 -3.97
C LEU A 234 13.90 4.72 -3.87
N ALA A 235 13.11 5.02 -2.84
CA ALA A 235 12.67 6.38 -2.54
C ALA A 235 12.71 6.65 -1.04
N VAL A 236 12.91 7.92 -0.70
CA VAL A 236 12.83 8.42 0.67
C VAL A 236 11.78 9.53 0.72
N HIS A 237 10.98 9.55 1.78
CA HIS A 237 9.86 10.47 1.94
C HIS A 237 9.83 11.01 3.37
N TYR A 238 9.23 12.19 3.50
CA TYR A 238 8.75 12.71 4.77
C TYR A 238 7.29 13.11 4.67
N TYR A 239 6.51 12.75 5.67
CA TYR A 239 5.10 13.12 5.81
C TYR A 239 4.86 13.73 7.19
N HIS A 240 4.20 14.88 7.21
CA HIS A 240 3.67 15.50 8.42
C HIS A 240 2.17 15.20 8.52
N HIS A 241 1.69 14.81 9.68
CA HIS A 241 0.27 14.57 9.91
C HIS A 241 -0.42 15.91 10.21
N VAL A 242 -1.06 16.49 9.19
CA VAL A 242 -1.74 17.80 9.29
C VAL A 242 -3.09 17.71 10.01
N ILE A 243 -3.73 16.55 9.97
CA ILE A 243 -4.89 16.18 10.77
C ILE A 243 -4.60 14.82 11.39
N LYS A 244 -4.82 14.70 12.67
CA LYS A 244 -4.56 13.47 13.41
C LYS A 244 -5.38 13.39 14.70
N PRO A 245 -5.70 12.17 15.18
CA PRO A 245 -6.21 11.97 16.53
C PRO A 245 -5.20 12.40 17.59
N ASP A 246 -5.70 12.68 18.78
CA ASP A 246 -4.87 12.95 19.95
C ASP A 246 -3.94 11.76 20.23
N GLY A 247 -2.70 12.04 20.63
CA GLY A 247 -1.69 11.02 20.88
C GLY A 247 -1.07 10.38 19.63
N ALA A 248 -1.66 10.55 18.45
CA ALA A 248 -1.12 10.02 17.20
C ALA A 248 0.21 10.69 16.80
N PRO A 249 1.06 10.02 15.98
CA PRO A 249 2.33 10.57 15.52
C PRO A 249 2.20 11.95 14.86
N ASN A 250 3.22 12.79 15.02
CA ASN A 250 3.29 14.08 14.31
C ASN A 250 3.65 13.91 12.83
N GLY A 251 4.32 12.81 12.49
CA GLY A 251 4.72 12.51 11.12
C GLY A 251 5.51 11.22 11.04
N LEU A 252 6.01 10.95 9.84
CA LEU A 252 6.82 9.77 9.57
C LEU A 252 7.88 10.04 8.49
N PHE A 253 9.00 9.34 8.61
CA PHE A 253 9.94 9.11 7.54
C PHE A 253 9.63 7.76 6.90
N ARG A 254 9.67 7.69 5.57
CA ARG A 254 9.44 6.45 4.82
C ARG A 254 10.58 6.17 3.87
N VAL A 255 10.97 4.90 3.80
CA VAL A 255 11.83 4.36 2.75
C VAL A 255 11.04 3.31 1.97
N ASP A 256 10.96 3.50 0.65
CA ASP A 256 10.28 2.57 -0.26
C ASP A 256 11.31 1.79 -1.07
N PHE A 257 11.17 0.47 -1.10
CA PHE A 257 11.89 -0.42 -1.99
C PHE A 257 10.91 -1.08 -2.94
N ILE A 258 11.22 -1.10 -4.24
CA ILE A 258 10.41 -1.80 -5.22
C ILE A 258 11.32 -2.71 -6.02
N ILE A 259 11.10 -4.01 -5.87
CA ILE A 259 11.83 -5.06 -6.59
C ILE A 259 10.84 -5.72 -7.53
N PRO A 260 10.92 -5.49 -8.86
CA PRO A 260 10.14 -6.27 -9.81
C PRO A 260 10.74 -7.69 -9.86
N VAL A 261 9.88 -8.69 -9.80
CA VAL A 261 10.33 -10.07 -10.03
C VAL A 261 10.25 -10.35 -11.52
N PRO A 262 11.37 -10.67 -12.19
CA PRO A 262 11.39 -10.97 -13.62
C PRO A 262 10.49 -12.16 -13.94
N ALA A 263 9.72 -12.08 -15.01
CA ALA A 263 8.87 -13.18 -15.50
C ALA A 263 9.65 -14.46 -15.86
N GLY A 264 10.97 -14.37 -15.98
CA GLY A 264 11.85 -15.49 -16.32
C GLY A 264 12.10 -16.53 -15.23
N LEU A 265 11.81 -16.22 -13.95
CA LEU A 265 11.92 -17.18 -12.85
C LEU A 265 10.76 -18.18 -12.78
N GLN A 266 9.74 -18.04 -13.65
CA GLN A 266 8.63 -18.98 -13.75
C GLN A 266 8.85 -20.14 -14.73
N LYS A 267 10.03 -20.27 -15.34
CA LYS A 267 10.40 -21.44 -16.14
C LYS A 267 11.15 -22.45 -15.29
N SER A 268 10.42 -23.23 -14.56
CA SER A 268 10.86 -24.55 -14.12
C SER A 268 9.66 -25.48 -14.09
N LYS A 269 9.63 -26.31 -15.12
CA LYS A 269 8.91 -27.54 -15.46
C LYS A 269 7.71 -27.40 -16.35
#